data_40990a763dfec1e1500b9b12fd481867
#
_entry.id   40990a763dfec1e1500b9b12fd481867
#
_cell.length_a   1.000
_cell.length_b   1.000
_cell.length_c   1.000
_cell.angle_alpha   90.00
_cell.angle_beta   90.00
_cell.angle_gamma   90.00
#
_symmetry.space_group_name_H-M   'P 1'
#
loop_
_entity.id
_entity.type
_entity.pdbx_description
1 polymer ?
#
loop_
_entity_poly.entity_id
_entity_poly.type
_entity_poly.pdbx_seq_one_letter_code
_entity_poly.pdbx_strand_id
1 'polypeptide(L)'
;MQKYFNTAADKEGRAIQSASVFVYEAGTSVLATLYEDNGSTITTNPVTTDSNGLFEFYAEDGRYDLAIVKTGYATVNIVDLLLDDTSSGGLSGTGLT
;
A
#
# COMPACT_ATOMS: atom_id res chain seq x y z
N MET A 1 -9.42 9.81 4.48
CA MET A 1 -8.45 8.73 4.25
C MET A 1 -8.20 8.51 2.79
N GLN A 2 -7.04 8.01 2.47
CA GLN A 2 -6.67 7.77 1.09
C GLN A 2 -6.67 6.28 0.80
N LYS A 3 -7.28 5.89 -0.29
CA LYS A 3 -7.19 4.52 -0.79
C LYS A 3 -5.92 4.35 -1.60
N TYR A 4 -5.19 3.29 -1.34
CA TYR A 4 -4.04 2.91 -2.14
C TYR A 4 -4.24 1.51 -2.67
N PHE A 5 -3.95 1.31 -3.94
CA PHE A 5 -4.00 -0.01 -4.55
C PHE A 5 -2.86 -0.14 -5.54
N ASN A 6 -2.39 -1.36 -5.71
CA ASN A 6 -1.31 -1.63 -6.64
C ASN A 6 -1.28 -3.13 -6.89
N THR A 7 -0.44 -3.54 -7.82
CA THR A 7 -0.27 -4.95 -8.16
C THR A 7 1.15 -5.37 -7.80
N ALA A 8 1.28 -6.47 -7.07
CA ALA A 8 2.57 -7.06 -6.79
C ALA A 8 2.98 -7.94 -7.95
N ALA A 9 4.18 -7.73 -8.48
CA ALA A 9 4.69 -8.50 -9.59
C ALA A 9 6.16 -8.81 -9.39
N ASP A 10 6.61 -9.96 -9.93
CA ASP A 10 8.02 -10.31 -9.88
C ASP A 10 8.77 -9.54 -10.99
N LYS A 11 10.07 -9.78 -11.06
CA LYS A 11 10.90 -9.04 -12.02
C LYS A 11 10.58 -9.36 -13.47
N GLU A 12 9.81 -10.41 -13.70
CA GLU A 12 9.38 -10.80 -15.04
C GLU A 12 7.97 -10.29 -15.34
N GLY A 13 7.37 -9.54 -14.42
CA GLY A 13 6.05 -8.98 -14.63
C GLY A 13 4.90 -9.90 -14.28
N ARG A 14 5.18 -11.04 -13.66
CA ARG A 14 4.11 -11.99 -13.29
C ARG A 14 3.54 -11.62 -11.94
N ALA A 15 2.21 -11.72 -11.83
CA ALA A 15 1.52 -11.39 -10.57
C ALA A 15 1.97 -12.32 -9.44
N ILE A 16 2.16 -11.75 -8.25
CA ILE A 16 2.51 -12.51 -7.06
C ILE A 16 1.26 -12.62 -6.21
N GLN A 17 0.61 -13.78 -6.25
CA GLN A 17 -0.61 -13.99 -5.48
C GLN A 17 -0.28 -14.42 -4.06
N SER A 18 -1.16 -14.13 -3.14
CA SER A 18 -1.03 -14.51 -1.73
C SER A 18 0.24 -13.99 -1.07
N ALA A 19 0.75 -12.88 -1.55
CA ALA A 19 1.88 -12.22 -0.93
C ALA A 19 1.39 -11.35 0.24
N SER A 20 2.25 -11.14 1.22
CA SER A 20 1.95 -10.27 2.35
C SER A 20 2.51 -8.89 2.08
N VAL A 21 1.67 -7.88 2.18
CA VAL A 21 2.06 -6.49 2.00
C VAL A 21 2.05 -5.82 3.37
N PHE A 22 3.25 -5.59 3.91
CA PHE A 22 3.38 -4.92 5.20
C PHE A 22 3.47 -3.43 4.97
N VAL A 23 2.69 -2.68 5.73
CA VAL A 23 2.66 -1.21 5.62
C VAL A 23 3.14 -0.63 6.94
N TYR A 24 4.26 0.09 6.88
CA TYR A 24 4.87 0.70 8.05
C TYR A 24 4.75 2.22 7.95
N GLU A 25 4.75 2.87 9.10
CA GLU A 25 4.92 4.32 9.11
C GLU A 25 6.33 4.64 8.63
N ALA A 26 6.45 5.59 7.71
CA ALA A 26 7.70 5.85 7.00
C ALA A 26 8.87 6.07 7.96
N GLY A 27 9.97 5.43 7.65
CA GLY A 27 11.18 5.54 8.46
C GLY A 27 11.15 4.74 9.75
N THR A 28 10.14 3.89 9.95
CA THR A 28 10.03 3.09 11.18
C THR A 28 9.72 1.63 10.85
N SER A 29 9.74 0.79 11.89
CA SER A 29 9.25 -0.58 11.78
C SER A 29 7.89 -0.73 12.43
N VAL A 30 7.19 0.36 12.65
CA VAL A 30 5.87 0.34 13.28
C VAL A 30 4.81 0.12 12.21
N LEU A 31 4.02 -0.95 12.37
CA LEU A 31 2.93 -1.23 11.43
C LEU A 31 1.86 -0.16 11.53
N ALA A 32 1.46 0.36 10.38
CA ALA A 32 0.41 1.37 10.32
C ALA A 32 -0.96 0.73 10.51
N THR A 33 -1.92 1.51 10.95
CA THR A 33 -3.31 1.06 11.01
C THR A 33 -3.92 1.19 9.63
N LEU A 34 -4.48 0.11 9.13
CA LEU A 34 -5.10 0.07 7.80
C LEU A 34 -6.59 -0.16 7.94
N TYR A 35 -7.33 0.29 6.94
CA TYR A 35 -8.79 0.19 6.93
C TYR A 35 -9.23 -0.46 5.61
N GLU A 36 -10.34 -1.16 5.64
CA GLU A 36 -10.90 -1.76 4.43
C GLU A 36 -11.92 -0.84 3.76
N ASP A 37 -12.27 0.26 4.41
CA ASP A 37 -13.16 1.26 3.85
C ASP A 37 -12.69 2.66 4.25
N ASN A 38 -13.40 3.65 3.77
CA ASN A 38 -13.00 5.03 4.01
C ASN A 38 -13.49 5.49 5.39
N GLY A 39 -12.90 4.96 6.43
CA GLY A 39 -13.02 5.63 7.70
C GLY A 39 -13.47 4.85 8.89
N SER A 40 -13.86 3.61 8.78
CA SER A 40 -14.42 2.99 9.97
C SER A 40 -13.96 1.57 10.26
N THR A 41 -13.71 0.75 9.27
CA THR A 41 -13.45 -0.67 9.53
C THR A 41 -11.96 -0.98 9.39
N ILE A 42 -11.32 -1.30 10.51
CA ILE A 42 -9.90 -1.65 10.52
C ILE A 42 -9.72 -3.01 9.86
N THR A 43 -8.74 -3.12 8.99
CA THR A 43 -8.37 -4.37 8.36
C THR A 43 -7.01 -4.84 8.87
N THR A 44 -6.59 -6.01 8.40
CA THR A 44 -5.31 -6.58 8.84
C THR A 44 -4.14 -5.87 8.17
N ASN A 45 -3.03 -5.83 8.88
CA ASN A 45 -1.74 -5.46 8.34
C ASN A 45 -0.77 -6.56 8.76
N PRO A 46 -0.26 -7.39 7.84
CA PRO A 46 -0.19 -7.14 6.39
C PRO A 46 -1.49 -7.42 5.65
N VAL A 47 -1.60 -6.79 4.48
CA VAL A 47 -2.66 -7.06 3.51
C VAL A 47 -2.17 -8.18 2.59
N THR A 48 -3.08 -9.03 2.13
CA THR A 48 -2.72 -10.16 1.26
C THR A 48 -3.14 -9.87 -0.17
N THR A 49 -2.25 -10.14 -1.14
CA THR A 49 -2.59 -9.96 -2.55
C THR A 49 -3.53 -11.06 -3.00
N ASP A 50 -4.38 -10.74 -3.99
CA ASP A 50 -5.32 -11.70 -4.56
C ASP A 50 -4.65 -12.51 -5.69
N SER A 51 -5.45 -13.29 -6.42
CA SER A 51 -4.92 -14.14 -7.48
C SER A 51 -4.32 -13.37 -8.64
N ASN A 52 -4.62 -12.09 -8.76
CA ASN A 52 -4.05 -11.21 -9.78
C ASN A 52 -2.90 -10.39 -9.22
N GLY A 53 -2.48 -10.64 -7.99
CA GLY A 53 -1.43 -9.88 -7.33
C GLY A 53 -1.89 -8.52 -6.83
N LEU A 54 -3.19 -8.25 -6.89
CA LEU A 54 -3.72 -6.94 -6.53
C LEU A 54 -3.92 -6.84 -5.02
N PHE A 55 -3.58 -5.70 -4.45
CA PHE A 55 -3.89 -5.40 -3.06
C PHE A 55 -4.40 -3.96 -2.96
N GLU A 56 -5.19 -3.72 -1.92
CA GLU A 56 -5.68 -2.37 -1.66
C GLU A 56 -5.96 -2.18 -0.18
N PHE A 57 -5.88 -0.95 0.27
CA PHE A 57 -6.20 -0.59 1.64
C PHE A 57 -6.49 0.90 1.69
N TYR A 58 -7.09 1.35 2.81
CA TYR A 58 -7.24 2.76 3.11
C TYR A 58 -6.34 3.07 4.30
N ALA A 59 -5.74 4.24 4.30
CA ALA A 59 -4.91 4.71 5.42
C ALA A 59 -5.08 6.21 5.58
N GLU A 60 -4.80 6.69 6.78
CA GLU A 60 -4.82 8.12 7.03
C GLU A 60 -3.70 8.81 6.25
N ASP A 61 -3.88 10.08 5.98
CA ASP A 61 -2.88 10.85 5.26
C ASP A 61 -1.54 10.75 5.96
N GLY A 62 -0.49 10.57 5.19
CA GLY A 62 0.86 10.46 5.74
C GLY A 62 1.77 9.74 4.79
N ARG A 63 2.98 9.45 5.27
CA ARG A 63 3.97 8.72 4.49
C ARG A 63 4.17 7.33 5.05
N TYR A 64 4.37 6.38 4.16
CA TYR A 64 4.42 4.97 4.52
C TYR A 64 5.52 4.25 3.76
N ASP A 65 6.02 3.18 4.37
CA ASP A 65 6.95 2.25 3.71
C ASP A 65 6.22 0.92 3.57
N LEU A 66 6.26 0.34 2.37
CA LEU A 66 5.62 -0.93 2.10
C LEU A 66 6.67 -1.99 1.80
N ALA A 67 6.43 -3.20 2.28
CA ALA A 67 7.27 -4.36 1.96
C ALA A 67 6.35 -5.49 1.48
N ILE A 68 6.56 -5.94 0.25
CA ILE A 68 5.79 -7.04 -0.33
C ILE A 68 6.64 -8.29 -0.21
N VAL A 69 6.17 -9.26 0.55
CA VAL A 69 6.95 -10.44 0.92
C VAL A 69 6.20 -11.71 0.50
N LYS A 70 6.91 -12.59 -0.17
CA LYS A 70 6.38 -13.91 -0.53
C LYS A 70 7.55 -14.90 -0.57
N THR A 71 7.38 -16.07 0.03
CA THR A 71 8.40 -17.12 0.00
C THR A 71 8.75 -17.45 -1.44
N GLY A 72 10.05 -17.48 -1.73
CA GLY A 72 10.52 -17.79 -3.07
C GLY A 72 10.67 -16.57 -3.99
N TYR A 73 10.33 -15.38 -3.50
CA TYR A 73 10.44 -14.14 -4.27
C TYR A 73 11.29 -13.13 -3.51
N ALA A 74 11.96 -12.27 -4.26
CA ALA A 74 12.69 -11.16 -3.64
C ALA A 74 11.68 -10.18 -3.08
N THR A 75 11.97 -9.64 -1.89
CA THR A 75 11.11 -8.63 -1.27
C THR A 75 11.10 -7.36 -2.10
N VAL A 76 9.91 -6.83 -2.35
CA VAL A 76 9.76 -5.56 -3.06
C VAL A 76 9.45 -4.49 -2.03
N ASN A 77 10.22 -3.40 -2.05
CA ASN A 77 10.03 -2.30 -1.11
C ASN A 77 9.58 -1.05 -1.85
N ILE A 78 8.57 -0.39 -1.31
CA ILE A 78 8.13 0.93 -1.76
C ILE A 78 8.33 1.83 -0.56
N VAL A 79 9.23 2.80 -0.66
CA VAL A 79 9.58 3.64 0.49
C VAL A 79 9.08 5.05 0.29
N ASP A 80 8.74 5.68 1.41
CA ASP A 80 8.33 7.09 1.45
C ASP A 80 7.13 7.37 0.53
N LEU A 81 6.17 6.43 0.52
CA LEU A 81 4.96 6.60 -0.26
C LEU A 81 4.05 7.63 0.43
N LEU A 82 3.71 8.68 -0.28
CA LEU A 82 2.80 9.70 0.25
C LEU A 82 1.37 9.32 -0.07
N LEU A 83 0.55 9.20 0.97
CA LEU A 83 -0.90 9.06 0.83
C LEU A 83 -1.53 10.34 1.33
N ASP A 84 -2.20 11.05 0.44
CA ASP A 84 -2.74 12.37 0.75
C ASP A 84 -4.10 12.51 0.07
N ASP A 85 -5.12 12.61 0.89
CA ASP A 85 -6.49 12.74 0.42
C ASP A 85 -6.90 14.20 0.38
N THR A 86 -6.06 15.02 -0.18
CA THR A 86 -6.39 16.41 -0.31
C THR A 86 -7.39 16.62 -1.38
N SER A 87 -7.47 15.75 -2.18
CA SER A 87 -8.45 15.65 -3.17
C SER A 87 -9.02 16.87 -3.66
N SER A 88 -9.04 17.67 -3.09
CA SER A 88 -9.56 18.68 -3.68
C SER A 88 -8.69 19.07 -4.65
N GLY A 89 -8.41 18.63 -4.87
CA GLY A 89 -7.79 18.80 -5.58
C GLY A 89 -7.20 18.57 -6.23
N GLY A 90 -7.07 18.79 -6.16
CA GLY A 90 -6.41 18.60 -6.55
C GLY A 90 -5.66 18.55 -7.04
N LEU A 91 -5.34 18.91 -7.17
CA LEU A 91 -4.45 18.81 -7.51
C LEU A 91 -3.82 18.34 -7.76
N SER A 92 -3.72 18.54 -7.89
CA SER A 92 -2.92 18.11 -7.91
C SER A 92 -2.35 17.61 -8.31
N GLY A 93 -2.36 17.85 -8.58
CA GLY A 93 -1.66 17.50 -8.69
C GLY A 93 -1.13 17.33 -9.10
N THR A 94 -1.16 17.66 -9.22
CA THR A 94 -0.56 17.58 -9.33
C THR A 94 -0.04 17.51 -9.58
N GLY A 95 -0.24 17.78 -9.80
CA GLY A 95 0.25 17.89 -9.77
C GLY A 95 0.54 18.21 -9.92
N LEU A 96 0.38 18.63 -9.93
CA LEU A 96 0.61 18.98 -9.82
C LEU A 96 0.89 19.21 -9.82
N THR A 97 0.65 19.50 -9.95
CA THR A 97 0.94 19.67 -9.78
C THR A 97 1.16 19.53 -9.99
#